data_018caa5438b9f1d1487d0933b4a0cfac
#
_entry.id   018caa5438b9f1d1487d0933b4a0cfac
#
_cell.length_a   1.000
_cell.length_b   1.000
_cell.length_c   1.000
_cell.angle_alpha   90.00
_cell.angle_beta   90.00
_cell.angle_gamma   90.00
#
_symmetry.space_group_name_H-M   'P 1'
#
loop_
_entity.id
_entity.type
_entity.pdbx_description
1 polymer ?
#
loop_
_entity_poly.entity_id
_entity_poly.type
_entity_poly.pdbx_seq_one_letter_code
_entity_poly.pdbx_strand_id
1 'polypeptide(L)'
;MSQNLAPIDIYEFDIEDFRRRVQTPRTIISTKGKRFNFPNGDVHPGPITAIIIDYIEYNALMEETLTGAPWDPDNVKPPLCWAFGIYRDEMKPEAEASKPQSPSCAECEHNKWKKDPKNPTRNMKTCKNQFRLALIAPDATDTFNILTLNISQTG
;
A
#
# COMPACT_ATOMS: atom_id res chain seq x y z
N MET A 1 13.77 -22.82 -33.04
CA MET A 1 12.91 -21.69 -33.44
C MET A 1 12.92 -20.66 -32.32
N SER A 2 13.66 -19.58 -32.52
CA SER A 2 13.69 -18.47 -31.55
C SER A 2 12.36 -17.72 -31.64
N GLN A 3 11.56 -17.78 -30.57
CA GLN A 3 10.43 -16.89 -30.45
C GLN A 3 10.99 -15.50 -30.14
N ASN A 4 10.89 -14.58 -31.08
CA ASN A 4 11.09 -13.16 -30.88
C ASN A 4 9.99 -12.68 -29.92
N LEU A 5 10.32 -12.59 -28.64
CA LEU A 5 9.50 -11.82 -27.69
C LEU A 5 9.62 -10.36 -28.12
N ALA A 6 8.53 -9.77 -28.58
CA ALA A 6 8.46 -8.34 -28.82
C ALA A 6 8.87 -7.61 -27.53
N PRO A 7 9.71 -6.56 -27.61
CA PRO A 7 10.03 -5.78 -26.42
C PRO A 7 8.72 -5.24 -25.83
N ILE A 8 8.48 -5.55 -24.55
CA ILE A 8 7.38 -4.94 -23.78
C ILE A 8 7.75 -3.47 -23.67
N ASP A 9 6.92 -2.62 -24.23
CA ASP A 9 7.09 -1.18 -24.11
C ASP A 9 6.73 -0.76 -22.68
N ILE A 10 7.76 -0.71 -21.83
CA ILE A 10 7.63 -0.34 -20.40
C ILE A 10 7.22 1.13 -20.20
N TYR A 11 7.11 1.91 -21.27
CA TYR A 11 6.75 3.33 -21.21
C TYR A 11 5.25 3.61 -21.27
N GLU A 12 4.40 2.62 -21.54
CA GLU A 12 2.94 2.74 -21.46
C GLU A 12 2.38 2.15 -20.17
N PHE A 13 3.08 2.33 -19.04
CA PHE A 13 2.50 1.99 -17.76
C PHE A 13 1.45 3.03 -17.39
N ASP A 14 0.19 2.72 -17.66
CA ASP A 14 -0.94 3.56 -17.27
C ASP A 14 -1.11 3.50 -15.74
N ILE A 15 -0.71 4.58 -15.09
CA ILE A 15 -0.80 4.73 -13.62
C ILE A 15 -2.25 4.64 -13.14
N GLU A 16 -3.23 5.03 -13.97
CA GLU A 16 -4.65 4.94 -13.64
C GLU A 16 -5.14 3.49 -13.73
N ASP A 17 -4.68 2.73 -14.71
CA ASP A 17 -4.95 1.29 -14.78
C ASP A 17 -4.28 0.53 -13.63
N PHE A 18 -3.05 0.91 -13.28
CA PHE A 18 -2.37 0.38 -12.10
C PHE A 18 -3.13 0.69 -10.82
N ARG A 19 -3.57 1.94 -10.62
CA ARG A 19 -4.39 2.34 -9.46
C ARG A 19 -5.65 1.49 -9.36
N ARG A 20 -6.33 1.27 -10.48
CA ARG A 20 -7.55 0.47 -10.55
C ARG A 20 -7.31 -1.00 -10.18
N ARG A 21 -6.26 -1.61 -10.70
CA ARG A 21 -5.88 -3.01 -10.41
C ARG A 21 -5.41 -3.19 -8.96
N VAL A 22 -4.68 -2.23 -8.44
CA VAL A 22 -4.10 -2.23 -7.09
C VAL A 22 -5.17 -2.01 -6.00
N GLN A 23 -6.31 -1.43 -6.34
CA GLN A 23 -7.43 -1.23 -5.41
C GLN A 23 -8.25 -2.50 -5.16
N THR A 24 -8.10 -3.53 -5.98
CA THR A 24 -8.85 -4.78 -5.79
C THR A 24 -8.26 -5.61 -4.64
N PRO A 25 -9.05 -5.94 -3.59
CA PRO A 25 -8.57 -6.74 -2.45
C PRO A 25 -7.95 -8.09 -2.82
N ARG A 26 -8.24 -8.58 -4.02
CA ARG A 26 -7.81 -9.89 -4.52
C ARG A 26 -6.33 -9.98 -4.91
N THR A 27 -5.62 -8.86 -4.99
CA THR A 27 -4.21 -8.83 -5.40
C THR A 27 -3.25 -8.48 -4.26
N ILE A 28 -3.77 -8.18 -3.07
CA ILE A 28 -2.95 -7.72 -1.94
C ILE A 28 -2.40 -8.91 -1.16
N ILE A 29 -1.08 -8.95 -1.01
CA ILE A 29 -0.40 -9.85 -0.09
C ILE A 29 -0.50 -9.25 1.32
N SER A 30 -1.08 -9.99 2.25
CA SER A 30 -1.16 -9.60 3.66
C SER A 30 0.04 -10.14 4.45
N THR A 31 0.62 -9.29 5.31
CA THR A 31 1.73 -9.68 6.21
C THR A 31 1.26 -10.01 7.62
N LYS A 32 -0.03 -10.31 7.80
CA LYS A 32 -0.63 -10.66 9.09
C LYS A 32 0.06 -11.88 9.72
N GLY A 33 0.36 -11.80 11.01
CA GLY A 33 0.91 -12.93 11.77
C GLY A 33 2.37 -13.26 11.43
N LYS A 34 3.15 -12.31 10.94
CA LYS A 34 4.55 -12.49 10.49
C LYS A 34 4.68 -13.52 9.36
N ARG A 35 3.66 -13.61 8.52
CA ARG A 35 3.57 -14.50 7.36
C ARG A 35 3.12 -13.71 6.16
N PHE A 36 3.47 -14.18 4.97
CA PHE A 36 2.91 -13.66 3.72
C PHE A 36 1.68 -14.51 3.36
N ASN A 37 0.51 -13.89 3.38
CA ASN A 37 -0.75 -14.53 3.00
C ASN A 37 -1.14 -14.01 1.61
N PHE A 38 -1.13 -14.91 0.64
CA PHE A 38 -1.41 -14.58 -0.75
C PHE A 38 -2.93 -14.57 -1.02
N PRO A 39 -3.38 -13.83 -2.04
CA PRO A 39 -4.80 -13.75 -2.38
C PRO A 39 -5.44 -15.09 -2.78
N ASN A 40 -4.64 -16.05 -3.25
CA ASN A 40 -5.09 -17.41 -3.60
C ASN A 40 -5.23 -18.35 -2.38
N GLY A 41 -4.90 -17.86 -1.17
CA GLY A 41 -4.96 -18.63 0.07
C GLY A 41 -3.63 -19.26 0.50
N ASP A 42 -2.59 -19.18 -0.32
CA ASP A 42 -1.26 -19.68 0.05
C ASP A 42 -0.66 -18.86 1.19
N VAL A 43 0.07 -19.53 2.08
CA VAL A 43 0.71 -18.92 3.25
C VAL A 43 2.18 -19.30 3.31
N HIS A 44 3.05 -18.29 3.30
CA HIS A 44 4.48 -18.45 3.44
C HIS A 44 4.98 -17.91 4.78
N PRO A 45 5.51 -18.76 5.67
CA PRO A 45 5.98 -18.34 7.00
C PRO A 45 7.38 -17.70 7.00
N GLY A 46 8.10 -17.78 5.88
CA GLY A 46 9.47 -17.30 5.71
C GLY A 46 9.58 -16.21 4.64
N PRO A 47 10.81 -15.86 4.25
CA PRO A 47 11.05 -14.87 3.21
C PRO A 47 10.46 -15.32 1.87
N ILE A 48 10.00 -14.36 1.08
CA ILE A 48 9.56 -14.58 -0.31
C ILE A 48 10.54 -13.88 -1.25
N THR A 49 10.69 -14.43 -2.45
CA THR A 49 11.43 -13.80 -3.54
C THR A 49 10.43 -13.28 -4.55
N ALA A 50 10.56 -12.02 -4.94
CA ALA A 50 9.70 -11.39 -5.93
C ALA A 50 10.49 -10.36 -6.73
N ILE A 51 10.03 -10.06 -7.94
CA ILE A 51 10.54 -8.95 -8.74
C ILE A 51 9.62 -7.76 -8.51
N ILE A 52 10.18 -6.64 -8.05
CA ILE A 52 9.47 -5.38 -7.92
C ILE A 52 9.46 -4.74 -9.30
N ILE A 53 8.26 -4.54 -9.87
CA ILE A 53 8.11 -3.92 -11.19
C ILE A 53 7.78 -2.43 -11.08
N ASP A 54 7.14 -2.02 -9.98
CA ASP A 54 6.84 -0.62 -9.71
C ASP A 54 6.46 -0.39 -8.25
N TYR A 55 6.35 0.86 -7.84
CA TYR A 55 5.83 1.24 -6.53
C TYR A 55 5.09 2.57 -6.58
N ILE A 56 4.20 2.77 -5.61
CA ILE A 56 3.50 4.04 -5.40
C ILE A 56 3.48 4.36 -3.90
N GLU A 57 3.61 5.63 -3.54
CA GLU A 57 3.39 6.06 -2.16
C GLU A 57 1.90 5.97 -1.81
N TYR A 58 1.63 5.51 -0.61
CA TYR A 58 0.28 5.29 -0.10
C TYR A 58 0.17 5.83 1.33
N ASN A 59 -0.73 6.76 1.53
CA ASN A 59 -1.07 7.27 2.85
C ASN A 59 -2.45 6.75 3.25
N ALA A 60 -2.59 6.30 4.50
CA ALA A 60 -3.85 5.79 5.01
C ALA A 60 -4.09 6.24 6.45
N LEU A 61 -5.27 6.80 6.71
CA LEU A 61 -5.75 7.13 8.04
C LEU A 61 -6.87 6.17 8.42
N MET A 62 -6.60 5.32 9.39
CA MET A 62 -7.56 4.35 9.91
C MET A 62 -8.37 4.94 11.07
N GLU A 63 -9.63 4.53 11.20
CA GLU A 63 -10.49 4.95 12.31
C GLU A 63 -9.89 4.56 13.66
N GLU A 64 -9.36 3.37 13.79
CA GLU A 64 -8.75 2.85 15.00
C GLU A 64 -7.55 3.70 15.46
N THR A 65 -6.79 4.24 14.48
CA THR A 65 -5.65 5.12 14.79
C THR A 65 -6.11 6.46 15.36
N LEU A 66 -7.26 6.98 14.93
CA LEU A 66 -7.85 8.21 15.45
C LEU A 66 -8.47 8.02 16.82
N THR A 67 -9.22 6.96 17.02
CA THR A 67 -10.00 6.72 18.24
C THR A 67 -9.18 6.02 19.34
N GLY A 68 -8.04 5.43 18.98
CA GLY A 68 -7.26 4.57 19.89
C GLY A 68 -7.92 3.22 20.16
N ALA A 69 -8.94 2.86 19.39
CA ALA A 69 -9.58 1.55 19.46
C ALA A 69 -8.58 0.45 19.07
N PRO A 70 -8.68 -0.74 19.68
CA PRO A 70 -7.87 -1.88 19.28
C PRO A 70 -8.22 -2.28 17.83
N TRP A 71 -7.19 -2.66 17.08
CA TRP A 71 -7.39 -3.17 15.73
C TRP A 71 -8.02 -4.57 15.79
N ASP A 72 -9.14 -4.73 15.06
CA ASP A 72 -9.87 -5.99 14.96
C ASP A 72 -9.53 -6.66 13.62
N PRO A 73 -8.82 -7.81 13.63
CA PRO A 73 -8.45 -8.53 12.42
C PRO A 73 -9.64 -9.19 11.70
N ASP A 74 -10.73 -9.41 12.41
CA ASP A 74 -11.91 -10.07 11.86
C ASP A 74 -12.93 -9.07 11.29
N ASN A 75 -12.73 -7.77 11.59
CA ASN A 75 -13.56 -6.68 11.10
C ASN A 75 -12.68 -5.55 10.53
N VAL A 76 -11.96 -5.85 9.46
CA VAL A 76 -11.08 -4.87 8.81
C VAL A 76 -11.91 -3.84 8.06
N LYS A 77 -11.89 -2.60 8.53
CA LYS A 77 -12.55 -1.47 7.88
C LYS A 77 -11.64 -0.83 6.82
N PRO A 78 -12.21 -0.25 5.78
CA PRO A 78 -11.44 0.60 4.88
C PRO A 78 -10.92 1.84 5.63
N PRO A 79 -9.81 2.46 5.18
CA PRO A 79 -9.35 3.71 5.76
C PRO A 79 -10.38 4.83 5.58
N LEU A 80 -10.45 5.75 6.54
CA LEU A 80 -11.30 6.93 6.47
C LEU A 80 -10.82 7.91 5.39
N CYS A 81 -9.50 8.05 5.29
CA CYS A 81 -8.84 8.91 4.32
C CYS A 81 -7.63 8.17 3.77
N TRP A 82 -7.45 8.20 2.47
CA TRP A 82 -6.27 7.65 1.82
C TRP A 82 -5.89 8.48 0.61
N ALA A 83 -4.62 8.34 0.22
CA ALA A 83 -4.07 9.00 -0.94
C ALA A 83 -3.00 8.13 -1.58
N PHE A 84 -2.91 8.22 -2.89
CA PHE A 84 -1.81 7.67 -3.66
C PHE A 84 -1.04 8.78 -4.35
N GLY A 85 0.25 8.58 -4.59
CA GLY A 85 1.07 9.52 -5.35
C GLY A 85 2.48 9.01 -5.58
N ILE A 86 3.14 9.59 -6.58
CA ILE A 86 4.57 9.38 -6.83
C ILE A 86 5.38 10.37 -5.99
N TYR A 87 4.87 11.58 -5.83
CA TYR A 87 5.51 12.65 -5.07
C TYR A 87 4.69 13.00 -3.84
N ARG A 88 5.29 12.83 -2.68
CA ARG A 88 4.64 13.03 -1.38
C ARG A 88 4.00 14.41 -1.21
N ASP A 89 4.64 15.44 -1.73
CA ASP A 89 4.19 16.83 -1.58
C ASP A 89 2.96 17.14 -2.44
N GLU A 90 2.70 16.34 -3.46
CA GLU A 90 1.57 16.50 -4.38
C GLU A 90 0.37 15.61 -4.02
N MET A 91 0.51 14.72 -3.04
CA MET A 91 -0.53 13.78 -2.65
C MET A 91 -1.75 14.51 -2.10
N LYS A 92 -2.92 14.10 -2.59
CA LYS A 92 -4.24 14.56 -2.13
C LYS A 92 -5.11 13.36 -1.79
N PRO A 93 -6.05 13.50 -0.85
CA PRO A 93 -7.04 12.44 -0.62
C PRO A 93 -7.73 12.03 -1.91
N GLU A 94 -7.92 10.72 -2.08
CA GLU A 94 -8.72 10.18 -3.18
C GLU A 94 -10.18 10.63 -3.03
N ALA A 95 -10.88 10.78 -4.17
CA ALA A 95 -12.26 11.24 -4.20
C ALA A 95 -13.23 10.30 -3.46
N GLU A 96 -12.90 9.02 -3.42
CA GLU A 96 -13.65 7.95 -2.76
C GLU A 96 -13.38 7.87 -1.26
N ALA A 97 -12.44 8.66 -0.72
CA ALA A 97 -12.18 8.69 0.71
C ALA A 97 -13.43 9.13 1.46
N SER A 98 -13.89 8.30 2.42
CA SER A 98 -15.14 8.55 3.13
C SER A 98 -15.09 9.81 4.01
N LYS A 99 -13.89 10.17 4.48
CA LYS A 99 -13.68 11.33 5.35
C LYS A 99 -12.33 11.99 5.07
N PRO A 100 -12.17 12.73 3.97
CA PRO A 100 -10.97 13.51 3.69
C PRO A 100 -10.67 14.48 4.84
N GLN A 101 -9.42 14.55 5.29
CA GLN A 101 -9.01 15.33 6.45
C GLN A 101 -8.39 16.68 6.09
N SER A 102 -7.92 16.83 4.86
CA SER A 102 -7.23 18.02 4.38
C SER A 102 -7.26 18.03 2.85
N PRO A 103 -7.19 19.18 2.20
CA PRO A 103 -7.03 19.27 0.74
C PRO A 103 -5.70 18.69 0.22
N SER A 104 -4.68 18.63 1.08
CA SER A 104 -3.35 18.13 0.76
C SER A 104 -2.81 17.25 1.89
N CYS A 105 -2.13 16.16 1.55
CA CYS A 105 -1.46 15.32 2.53
C CYS A 105 -0.25 16.00 3.18
N ALA A 106 0.40 16.92 2.49
CA ALA A 106 1.54 17.68 3.01
C ALA A 106 1.12 18.61 4.17
N GLU A 107 -0.07 19.20 4.08
CA GLU A 107 -0.59 20.13 5.10
C GLU A 107 -1.40 19.44 6.20
N CYS A 108 -1.73 18.16 6.01
CA CYS A 108 -2.60 17.41 6.91
C CYS A 108 -1.97 17.20 8.30
N GLU A 109 -2.69 17.62 9.35
CA GLU A 109 -2.25 17.47 10.74
C GLU A 109 -2.03 16.01 11.16
N HIS A 110 -2.76 15.07 10.59
CA HIS A 110 -2.59 13.64 10.84
C HIS A 110 -1.34 13.06 10.17
N ASN A 111 -0.77 13.75 9.19
CA ASN A 111 0.46 13.38 8.50
C ASN A 111 1.72 14.03 9.10
N LYS A 112 1.59 14.79 10.17
CA LYS A 112 2.71 15.41 10.88
C LYS A 112 3.20 14.53 12.03
N TRP A 113 4.51 14.54 12.24
CA TRP A 113 5.12 13.86 13.38
C TRP A 113 4.76 14.56 14.69
N LYS A 114 4.25 13.81 15.66
CA LYS A 114 3.88 14.26 17.00
C LYS A 114 4.48 13.33 18.04
N LYS A 115 4.63 13.81 19.25
CA LYS A 115 5.00 12.94 20.37
C LYS A 115 3.88 11.93 20.65
N ASP A 116 4.27 10.68 20.86
CA ASP A 116 3.33 9.64 21.27
C ASP A 116 2.84 9.96 22.70
N PRO A 117 1.53 10.15 22.91
CA PRO A 117 1.00 10.44 24.26
C PRO A 117 1.26 9.32 25.27
N LYS A 118 1.43 8.08 24.80
CA LYS A 118 1.73 6.91 25.65
C LYS A 118 3.23 6.73 25.92
N ASN A 119 4.07 7.27 25.03
CA ASN A 119 5.53 7.20 25.17
C ASN A 119 6.19 8.47 24.61
N PRO A 120 6.44 9.50 25.47
CA PRO A 120 6.98 10.80 25.04
C PRO A 120 8.37 10.74 24.38
N THR A 121 9.11 9.64 24.50
CA THR A 121 10.40 9.45 23.85
C THR A 121 10.24 9.05 22.38
N ARG A 122 9.05 8.60 21.98
CA ARG A 122 8.72 8.16 20.62
C ARG A 122 7.98 9.24 19.85
N ASN A 123 8.27 9.37 18.57
CA ASN A 123 7.45 10.13 17.65
C ASN A 123 6.50 9.17 16.89
N MET A 124 5.30 9.63 16.59
CA MET A 124 4.31 8.90 15.83
C MET A 124 3.60 9.81 14.83
N LYS A 125 3.07 9.22 13.79
CA LYS A 125 2.07 9.83 12.90
C LYS A 125 0.77 9.05 13.02
N THR A 126 -0.36 9.75 13.00
CA THR A 126 -1.68 9.12 12.98
C THR A 126 -1.97 8.55 11.60
N CYS A 127 -1.64 9.28 10.54
CA CYS A 127 -1.69 8.80 9.17
C CYS A 127 -0.46 7.90 8.89
N LYS A 128 -0.71 6.70 8.40
CA LYS A 128 0.35 5.75 8.04
C LYS A 128 0.85 6.04 6.64
N ASN A 129 2.18 6.20 6.51
CA ASN A 129 2.83 6.33 5.23
C ASN A 129 3.44 4.97 4.85
N GLN A 130 3.14 4.51 3.66
CA GLN A 130 3.54 3.21 3.15
C GLN A 130 4.00 3.33 1.70
N PHE A 131 4.76 2.35 1.24
CA PHE A 131 4.92 2.06 -0.18
C PHE A 131 4.01 0.90 -0.53
N ARG A 132 3.32 1.02 -1.64
CA ARG A 132 2.62 -0.10 -2.26
C ARG A 132 3.44 -0.56 -3.44
N LEU A 133 3.98 -1.76 -3.31
CA LEU A 133 4.82 -2.38 -4.32
C LEU A 133 3.95 -3.20 -5.27
N ALA A 134 4.25 -3.14 -6.55
CA ALA A 134 3.75 -4.07 -7.54
C ALA A 134 4.81 -5.15 -7.75
N LEU A 135 4.42 -6.41 -7.60
CA LEU A 135 5.31 -7.56 -7.57
C LEU A 135 4.88 -8.61 -8.58
N ILE A 136 5.85 -9.31 -9.13
CA ILE A 136 5.64 -10.57 -9.87
C ILE A 136 6.54 -11.67 -9.30
N ALA A 137 6.10 -12.92 -9.38
CA ALA A 137 6.95 -14.05 -9.04
C ALA A 137 8.11 -14.17 -10.02
N PRO A 138 9.33 -14.59 -9.59
CA PRO A 138 10.50 -14.67 -10.47
C PRO A 138 10.35 -15.64 -11.64
N ASP A 139 9.50 -16.66 -11.46
CA ASP A 139 9.18 -17.71 -12.43
C ASP A 139 7.86 -17.47 -13.18
N ALA A 140 7.25 -16.29 -12.98
CA ALA A 140 6.00 -15.96 -13.65
C ALA A 140 6.23 -15.86 -15.17
N THR A 141 5.53 -16.69 -15.91
CA THR A 141 5.44 -16.62 -17.38
C THR A 141 4.36 -15.65 -17.84
N ASP A 142 3.53 -15.19 -16.92
CA ASP A 142 2.37 -14.34 -17.15
C ASP A 142 2.51 -13.05 -16.31
N THR A 143 2.69 -11.94 -17.01
CA THR A 143 2.78 -10.60 -16.40
C THR A 143 1.44 -10.05 -15.93
N PHE A 144 0.33 -10.75 -16.16
CA PHE A 144 -1.00 -10.32 -15.74
C PHE A 144 -1.29 -10.60 -14.26
N ASN A 145 -0.52 -11.45 -13.60
CA ASN A 145 -0.66 -11.78 -12.19
C ASN A 145 0.17 -10.84 -11.30
N ILE A 146 -0.09 -9.54 -11.39
CA ILE A 146 0.54 -8.55 -10.52
C ILE A 146 -0.04 -8.67 -9.12
N LEU A 147 0.83 -8.90 -8.15
CA LEU A 147 0.52 -8.90 -6.74
C LEU A 147 0.94 -7.55 -6.13
N THR A 148 0.28 -7.15 -5.06
CA THR A 148 0.63 -5.92 -4.37
C THR A 148 0.99 -6.18 -2.92
N LEU A 149 1.97 -5.45 -2.40
CA LEU A 149 2.42 -5.52 -1.02
C LEU A 149 2.57 -4.11 -0.46
N ASN A 150 1.92 -3.84 0.66
CA ASN A 150 2.13 -2.60 1.40
C ASN A 150 3.26 -2.79 2.40
N ILE A 151 4.27 -1.92 2.35
CA ILE A 151 5.37 -1.87 3.32
C ILE A 151 5.38 -0.52 4.03
N SER A 152 5.65 -0.54 5.34
CA SER A 152 5.79 0.69 6.11
C SER A 152 7.03 1.45 5.68
N GLN A 153 6.94 2.79 5.63
CA GLN A 153 8.11 3.66 5.41
C GLN A 153 8.98 3.80 6.66
N THR A 154 8.44 3.42 7.82
CA THR A 154 9.19 3.34 9.09
C THR A 154 9.45 1.87 9.36
N GLY A 155 10.65 1.42 9.07
CA GLY A 155 11.16 0.11 9.46
C GLY A 155 11.30 -0.01 10.98
#